data_5f403ef4722a6c5a235aa8d2660bab25
#
_entry.id   5f403ef4722a6c5a235aa8d2660bab25
#
_cell.length_a   1.000
_cell.length_b   1.000
_cell.length_c   1.000
_cell.angle_alpha   90.00
_cell.angle_beta   90.00
_cell.angle_gamma   90.00
#
_symmetry.space_group_name_H-M   'P 1'
#
loop_
_entity.id
_entity.type
_entity.pdbx_description
1 polymer ?
#
loop_
_entity_poly.entity_id
_entity_poly.type
_entity_poly.pdbx_seq_one_letter_code
_entity_poly.pdbx_strand_id
1 'polypeptide(L)'
;MSEALGMIETRGLIGAIEAADAMCKTANVVFVGKEYLLNGYVCVLVRGDVGSVKAATEAGSIAARRVGELISVHVIPRPFDETERILKYWSVGAKKTGDSTPG
;
A
#
# COMPACT_ATOMS: atom_id res chain seq x y z
N MET A 1 -19.97 -1.43 -2.46
CA MET A 1 -19.33 -0.22 -2.95
C MET A 1 -17.84 -0.33 -2.83
N SER A 2 -17.15 -0.02 -3.90
CA SER A 2 -15.69 -0.14 -3.91
C SER A 2 -15.04 1.00 -3.16
N GLU A 3 -14.05 0.67 -2.36
CA GLU A 3 -13.20 1.67 -1.74
C GLU A 3 -12.07 2.04 -2.70
N ALA A 4 -11.50 3.21 -2.49
CA ALA A 4 -10.32 3.61 -3.23
C ALA A 4 -9.11 2.80 -2.78
N LEU A 5 -8.14 2.69 -3.65
CA LEU A 5 -6.88 2.01 -3.38
C LEU A 5 -5.75 3.02 -3.50
N GLY A 6 -4.88 3.07 -2.50
CA GLY A 6 -3.68 3.89 -2.53
C GLY A 6 -2.45 3.01 -2.51
N MET A 7 -1.44 3.41 -3.26
CA MET A 7 -0.23 2.63 -3.39
C MET A 7 1.00 3.53 -3.43
N ILE A 8 2.01 3.16 -2.65
CA ILE A 8 3.29 3.85 -2.68
C ILE A 8 4.37 2.82 -2.91
N GLU A 9 5.23 3.10 -3.88
CA GLU A 9 6.38 2.25 -4.20
C GLU A 9 7.66 2.99 -3.87
N THR A 10 8.53 2.35 -3.11
CA THR A 10 9.81 2.94 -2.69
C THR A 10 10.95 2.01 -3.06
N ARG A 11 12.16 2.57 -3.10
CA ARG A 11 13.36 1.76 -3.17
C ARG A 11 13.78 1.45 -1.74
N GLY A 12 13.70 0.17 -1.38
CA GLY A 12 14.09 -0.27 -0.06
C GLY A 12 12.98 -0.22 0.98
N LEU A 13 13.23 -0.94 2.06
CA LEU A 13 12.22 -1.18 3.08
C LEU A 13 11.98 0.03 4.00
N ILE A 14 13.03 0.80 4.28
CA ILE A 14 12.91 1.91 5.22
C ILE A 14 11.88 2.95 4.74
N GLY A 15 11.97 3.32 3.46
CA GLY A 15 11.00 4.25 2.89
C GLY A 15 9.58 3.69 2.92
N ALA A 16 9.44 2.39 2.67
CA ALA A 16 8.13 1.75 2.68
C ALA A 16 7.52 1.74 4.08
N ILE A 17 8.33 1.46 5.10
CA ILE A 17 7.85 1.46 6.49
C ILE A 17 7.39 2.85 6.90
N GLU A 18 8.20 3.87 6.58
CA GLU A 18 7.84 5.24 6.91
C GLU A 18 6.59 5.69 6.17
N ALA A 19 6.45 5.29 4.91
CA ALA A 19 5.26 5.61 4.13
C ALA A 19 4.02 4.96 4.76
N ALA A 20 4.11 3.67 5.08
CA ALA A 20 2.99 2.94 5.67
C ALA A 20 2.57 3.56 7.02
N ASP A 21 3.55 3.87 7.86
CA ASP A 21 3.28 4.47 9.16
C ASP A 21 2.58 5.83 8.99
N ALA A 22 3.11 6.68 8.13
CA ALA A 22 2.53 8.01 7.91
C ALA A 22 1.12 7.92 7.34
N MET A 23 0.89 7.00 6.40
CA MET A 23 -0.43 6.82 5.81
C MET A 23 -1.45 6.42 6.86
N CYS A 24 -1.11 5.47 7.71
CA CYS A 24 -2.04 4.95 8.70
C CYS A 24 -2.29 5.94 9.84
N LYS A 25 -1.33 6.80 10.13
CA LYS A 25 -1.49 7.81 11.18
C LYS A 25 -2.26 9.04 10.73
N THR A 26 -2.19 9.35 9.45
CA THR A 26 -2.71 10.62 8.93
C THR A 26 -4.18 10.56 8.55
N ALA A 27 -4.63 9.43 8.06
CA ALA A 27 -5.96 9.33 7.51
C ALA A 27 -6.63 8.02 7.89
N ASN A 28 -7.95 8.00 7.76
CA ASN A 28 -8.72 6.80 8.08
C ASN A 28 -8.65 5.82 6.91
N VAL A 29 -7.56 5.08 6.87
CA VAL A 29 -7.32 4.07 5.84
C VAL A 29 -6.97 2.75 6.51
N VAL A 30 -7.16 1.67 5.76
CA VAL A 30 -6.81 0.32 6.21
C VAL A 30 -5.58 -0.12 5.43
N PHE A 31 -4.57 -0.57 6.15
CA PHE A 31 -3.36 -1.11 5.52
C PHE A 31 -3.69 -2.48 4.93
N VAL A 32 -3.50 -2.62 3.62
CA VAL A 32 -3.82 -3.87 2.92
C VAL A 32 -2.63 -4.82 2.95
N GLY A 33 -1.46 -4.32 2.68
CA GLY A 33 -0.31 -5.19 2.62
C GLY A 33 0.92 -4.52 2.06
N LYS A 34 1.98 -5.29 2.04
CA LYS A 34 3.28 -4.88 1.56
C LYS A 34 3.77 -5.95 0.60
N GLU A 35 4.36 -5.53 -0.50
CA GLU A 35 4.86 -6.45 -1.50
C GLU A 35 6.30 -6.10 -1.84
N TYR A 36 7.16 -7.10 -1.85
CA TYR A 36 8.54 -6.93 -2.25
C TYR A 36 8.65 -7.21 -3.74
N LEU A 37 9.25 -6.28 -4.46
CA LEU A 37 9.39 -6.38 -5.90
C LEU A 37 10.85 -6.64 -6.23
N LEU A 38 11.10 -6.95 -7.49
CA LEU A 38 12.47 -7.11 -7.96
C LEU A 38 13.21 -5.79 -7.86
N ASN A 39 14.53 -5.84 -7.81
CA ASN A 39 15.40 -4.66 -7.76
C ASN A 39 15.32 -3.89 -6.44
N GLY A 40 14.84 -4.53 -5.38
CA GLY A 40 14.81 -3.89 -4.07
C GLY A 40 13.67 -2.91 -3.86
N TYR A 41 12.71 -2.90 -4.76
CA TYR A 41 11.54 -2.03 -4.60
C TYR A 41 10.53 -2.68 -3.66
N VAL A 42 9.81 -1.82 -2.92
CA VAL A 42 8.78 -2.27 -2.00
C VAL A 42 7.53 -1.45 -2.23
N CYS A 43 6.41 -2.12 -2.31
CA CYS A 43 5.11 -1.48 -2.52
C CYS A 43 4.27 -1.66 -1.27
N VAL A 44 3.63 -0.58 -0.81
CA VAL A 44 2.67 -0.63 0.30
C VAL A 44 1.32 -0.12 -0.18
N LEU A 45 0.25 -0.77 0.30
CA LEU A 45 -1.09 -0.51 -0.18
C LEU A 45 -2.04 -0.23 0.96
N VAL A 46 -2.92 0.75 0.75
CA VAL A 46 -3.98 1.09 1.71
C VAL A 46 -5.30 1.22 0.98
N ARG A 47 -6.39 1.07 1.73
CA ARG A 47 -7.74 1.24 1.23
C ARG A 47 -8.55 2.15 2.14
N GLY A 48 -9.53 2.82 1.56
CA GLY A 48 -10.43 3.70 2.29
C GLY A 48 -11.24 4.53 1.32
N ASP A 49 -11.96 5.52 1.83
CA ASP A 49 -12.63 6.45 0.92
C ASP A 49 -11.58 7.26 0.16
N VAL A 50 -11.99 7.82 -0.99
CA VAL A 50 -11.04 8.44 -1.89
C VAL A 50 -10.33 9.64 -1.27
N GLY A 51 -11.03 10.42 -0.45
CA GLY A 51 -10.41 11.56 0.22
C GLY A 51 -9.35 11.15 1.22
N SER A 52 -9.66 10.13 2.02
CA SER A 52 -8.70 9.60 3.00
C SER A 52 -7.50 8.97 2.31
N VAL A 53 -7.72 8.24 1.22
CA VAL A 53 -6.62 7.61 0.48
C VAL A 53 -5.71 8.67 -0.14
N LYS A 54 -6.27 9.74 -0.70
CA LYS A 54 -5.46 10.82 -1.26
C LYS A 54 -4.62 11.49 -0.18
N ALA A 55 -5.23 11.80 0.96
CA ALA A 55 -4.50 12.41 2.08
C ALA A 55 -3.41 11.47 2.59
N ALA A 56 -3.72 10.19 2.70
CA ALA A 56 -2.77 9.20 3.18
C ALA A 56 -1.56 9.09 2.24
N THR A 57 -1.81 8.96 0.94
CA THR A 57 -0.71 8.81 -0.01
C THR A 57 0.16 10.05 -0.09
N GLU A 58 -0.43 11.22 0.08
CA GLU A 58 0.36 12.45 0.14
C GLU A 58 1.29 12.45 1.35
N ALA A 59 0.75 12.15 2.53
CA ALA A 59 1.56 12.08 3.75
C ALA A 59 2.62 11.00 3.65
N GLY A 60 2.27 9.84 3.10
CA GLY A 60 3.20 8.74 2.95
C GLY A 60 4.34 9.06 2.00
N SER A 61 4.05 9.73 0.89
CA SER A 61 5.09 10.10 -0.06
C SER A 61 6.07 11.11 0.52
N ILE A 62 5.59 12.05 1.30
CA ILE A 62 6.46 13.01 1.99
C ILE A 62 7.38 12.27 2.97
N ALA A 63 6.80 11.37 3.75
CA ALA A 63 7.58 10.61 4.73
C ALA A 63 8.64 9.74 4.06
N ALA A 64 8.27 9.07 2.98
CA ALA A 64 9.20 8.21 2.25
C ALA A 64 10.39 9.01 1.70
N ARG A 65 10.12 10.19 1.16
CA ARG A 65 11.19 11.03 0.59
C ARG A 65 12.19 11.50 1.62
N ARG A 66 11.79 11.61 2.88
CA ARG A 66 12.70 12.06 3.94
C ARG A 66 13.79 11.05 4.25
N VAL A 67 13.51 9.78 4.04
CA VAL A 67 14.43 8.72 4.47
C VAL A 67 14.93 7.85 3.32
N GLY A 68 14.38 8.02 2.13
CA GLY A 68 14.76 7.18 1.02
C GLY A 68 14.25 7.71 -0.30
N GLU A 69 14.18 6.80 -1.27
CA GLU A 69 13.79 7.16 -2.63
C GLU A 69 12.35 6.72 -2.90
N LEU A 70 11.52 7.67 -3.26
CA LEU A 70 10.15 7.42 -3.68
C LEU A 70 10.16 7.10 -5.17
N ILE A 71 9.59 5.96 -5.54
CA ILE A 71 9.55 5.52 -6.94
C ILE A 71 8.24 5.92 -7.60
N SER A 72 7.11 5.64 -6.96
CA SER A 72 5.82 5.99 -7.55
C SER A 72 4.72 6.07 -6.50
N VAL A 73 3.67 6.80 -6.83
CA VAL A 73 2.47 6.93 -6.01
C VAL A 73 1.28 6.81 -6.93
N HIS A 74 0.32 5.97 -6.55
CA HIS A 74 -0.89 5.78 -7.34
C HIS A 74 -2.11 5.82 -6.44
N VAL A 75 -3.18 6.44 -6.94
CA VAL A 75 -4.49 6.39 -6.30
C VAL A 75 -5.47 5.91 -7.34
N ILE A 76 -6.16 4.82 -7.04
CA ILE A 76 -7.21 4.30 -7.90
C ILE A 76 -8.53 4.52 -7.17
N PRO A 77 -9.33 5.50 -7.61
CA PRO A 77 -10.55 5.85 -6.87
C PRO A 77 -11.57 4.72 -6.82
N ARG A 78 -11.63 3.92 -7.86
CA ARG A 78 -12.56 2.80 -7.92
C ARG A 78 -11.93 1.68 -8.75
N PRO A 79 -11.33 0.69 -8.11
CA PRO A 79 -10.74 -0.42 -8.85
C PRO A 79 -11.80 -1.23 -9.61
N PHE A 80 -11.41 -1.75 -10.76
CA PHE A 80 -12.25 -2.68 -11.50
C PHE A 80 -12.41 -3.99 -10.73
N ASP A 81 -13.45 -4.74 -11.07
CA ASP A 81 -13.69 -6.04 -10.44
C ASP A 81 -12.46 -6.96 -10.55
N GLU A 82 -11.79 -6.92 -11.68
CA GLU A 82 -10.57 -7.71 -11.87
C GLU A 82 -9.51 -7.34 -10.83
N THR A 83 -9.31 -6.04 -10.64
CA THR A 83 -8.35 -5.55 -9.64
C THR A 83 -8.77 -5.98 -8.25
N GLU A 84 -10.07 -5.91 -7.94
CA GLU A 84 -10.56 -6.33 -6.63
C GLU A 84 -10.25 -7.79 -6.36
N ARG A 85 -10.41 -8.64 -7.36
CA ARG A 85 -10.11 -10.06 -7.19
C ARG A 85 -8.64 -10.30 -6.90
N ILE A 86 -7.77 -9.58 -7.59
CA ILE A 86 -6.33 -9.68 -7.36
C ILE A 86 -5.97 -9.23 -5.96
N LEU A 87 -6.56 -8.12 -5.50
CA LEU A 87 -6.29 -7.60 -4.17
C LEU A 87 -6.76 -8.56 -3.09
N LYS A 88 -7.90 -9.19 -3.28
CA LYS A 88 -8.37 -10.22 -2.35
C LYS A 88 -7.38 -11.37 -2.28
N TYR A 89 -6.90 -11.79 -3.42
CA TYR A 89 -5.92 -12.87 -3.47
C TYR A 89 -4.64 -12.49 -2.73
N TRP A 90 -4.18 -11.27 -2.92
CA TRP A 90 -2.98 -10.79 -2.22
C TRP A 90 -3.19 -10.80 -0.71
N SER A 91 -4.32 -10.32 -0.25
CA SER A 91 -4.61 -10.30 1.20
C SER A 91 -4.58 -11.69 1.79
N VAL A 92 -5.21 -12.63 1.09
CA VAL A 92 -5.23 -14.03 1.52
C VAL A 92 -3.82 -14.62 1.46
N GLY A 93 -3.10 -14.32 0.39
CA GLY A 93 -1.73 -14.80 0.23
C GLY A 93 -0.79 -14.29 1.30
N ALA A 94 -0.90 -13.03 1.64
CA ALA A 94 -0.10 -12.43 2.68
C ALA A 94 -0.38 -13.09 4.03
N LYS A 95 -1.64 -13.34 4.33
CA LYS A 95 -2.02 -14.06 5.56
C LYS A 95 -1.42 -15.44 5.60
N LYS A 96 -1.55 -16.17 4.52
CA LYS A 96 -1.03 -17.53 4.45
C LYS A 96 0.47 -17.56 4.61
N THR A 97 1.13 -16.62 3.98
CA THR A 97 2.58 -16.51 4.11
C THR A 97 2.95 -16.24 5.56
N GLY A 98 2.18 -15.40 6.23
CA GLY A 98 2.44 -15.06 7.62
C GLY A 98 2.30 -16.24 8.56
N ASP A 99 1.36 -17.12 8.30
CA ASP A 99 1.14 -18.27 9.19
C ASP A 99 1.88 -19.51 8.73
N SER A 100 2.63 -19.41 7.65
CA SER A 100 3.47 -20.49 7.14
C SER A 100 2.70 -21.75 6.77
N THR A 101 1.43 -21.64 6.56
CA THR A 101 0.63 -22.80 6.24
C THR A 101 0.62 -23.00 4.75
N PRO A 102 1.12 -24.13 4.27
CA PRO A 102 0.99 -24.43 2.85
C PRO A 102 -0.46 -24.68 2.56
N GLY A 103 -1.02 -24.03 1.86
CA GLY A 103 -2.37 -24.36 1.67
C GLY A 103 -3.29 -23.69 1.22
#